data_3a26d812f4802ac361bec68672886e0f
#
_entry.id   3a26d812f4802ac361bec68672886e0f
#
_cell.length_a   1.000
_cell.length_b   1.000
_cell.length_c   1.000
_cell.angle_alpha   90.00
_cell.angle_beta   90.00
_cell.angle_gamma   90.00
#
_symmetry.space_group_name_H-M   'P 1'
#
loop_
_entity.id
_entity.type
_entity.pdbx_description
1 polymer ?
#
loop_
_entity_poly.entity_id
_entity_poly.type
_entity_poly.pdbx_seq_one_letter_code
_entity_poly.pdbx_strand_id
1 'polypeptide(L)'
;MPKRTDIKSILILGAGPIVIGQACEFDYSGAQACKALREEGYRVILVNSNPATIMTDPEMADATYIEPIHWEVVRKIIEKERPDAVLPTMGGQTALNCALELERQGVLAEFGVTMIGATADAIDKAEDRRRFDVAMKKIGLDTARSGIAHTMEEALAVAAEVGFPCIIRPSFTMGGTGGGIAYNREEFEEICERGLDLSPTNELLIDESLIGWKEYEMEVVRDKNDNCIIVCSIENFDAMGIHTGDSITVAPAQTLTDKEYQIMRNASMAVLREIGVETGG
;
A
#
# COMPACT_ATOMS: atom_id res chain seq x y z
N MET A 1 7.56 -13.32 17.89
CA MET A 1 6.69 -14.19 17.06
C MET A 1 7.51 -15.41 16.65
N PRO A 2 7.10 -16.62 16.98
CA PRO A 2 7.89 -17.81 16.65
C PRO A 2 7.84 -18.07 15.14
N LYS A 3 8.93 -18.64 14.61
CA LYS A 3 9.01 -19.09 13.22
C LYS A 3 7.87 -20.05 12.88
N ARG A 4 7.25 -19.90 11.73
CA ARG A 4 6.27 -20.84 11.19
C ARG A 4 6.96 -22.11 10.70
N THR A 5 6.58 -23.25 11.23
CA THR A 5 7.15 -24.56 10.89
C THR A 5 6.32 -25.32 9.83
N ASP A 6 5.14 -24.83 9.53
CA ASP A 6 4.21 -25.37 8.53
C ASP A 6 4.55 -24.89 7.10
N ILE A 7 5.40 -23.86 6.96
CA ILE A 7 5.88 -23.31 5.69
C ILE A 7 7.37 -23.65 5.54
N LYS A 8 7.80 -24.04 4.34
CA LYS A 8 9.19 -24.35 3.98
C LYS A 8 9.70 -23.49 2.82
N SER A 9 8.80 -23.09 1.93
CA SER A 9 9.11 -22.32 0.74
C SER A 9 8.15 -21.15 0.55
N ILE A 10 8.70 -20.00 0.13
CA ILE A 10 7.95 -18.75 -0.01
C ILE A 10 8.27 -18.13 -1.36
N LEU A 11 7.24 -17.80 -2.12
CA LEU A 11 7.32 -17.00 -3.34
C LEU A 11 7.13 -15.52 -3.00
N ILE A 12 8.13 -14.70 -3.32
CA ILE A 12 8.05 -13.24 -3.17
C ILE A 12 7.70 -12.64 -4.52
N LEU A 13 6.69 -11.78 -4.55
CA LEU A 13 6.33 -10.97 -5.71
C LEU A 13 7.06 -9.62 -5.62
N GLY A 14 7.87 -9.32 -6.64
CA GLY A 14 8.61 -8.06 -6.71
C GLY A 14 7.78 -6.87 -7.20
N ALA A 15 8.41 -5.71 -7.28
CA ALA A 15 7.74 -4.45 -7.64
C ALA A 15 7.65 -4.18 -9.15
N GLY A 16 8.36 -4.94 -9.96
CA GLY A 16 8.47 -4.66 -11.38
C GLY A 16 9.52 -3.58 -11.70
N PRO A 17 9.30 -2.75 -12.72
CA PRO A 17 10.21 -1.67 -13.06
C PRO A 17 10.26 -0.62 -11.94
N ILE A 18 11.47 -0.13 -11.64
CA ILE A 18 11.64 1.00 -10.72
C ILE A 18 11.35 2.28 -11.50
N VAL A 19 10.43 3.08 -10.99
CA VAL A 19 10.16 4.43 -11.48
C VAL A 19 10.87 5.41 -10.55
N ILE A 20 11.69 6.28 -11.11
CA ILE A 20 12.43 7.30 -10.33
C ILE A 20 11.43 8.19 -9.59
N GLY A 21 11.64 8.36 -8.27
CA GLY A 21 10.73 9.09 -7.40
C GLY A 21 9.49 8.30 -6.95
N GLN A 22 9.36 7.05 -7.38
CA GLN A 22 8.31 6.14 -6.93
C GLN A 22 8.87 4.72 -6.79
N ALA A 23 8.51 4.05 -5.71
CA ALA A 23 8.71 2.60 -5.54
C ALA A 23 10.17 2.09 -5.56
N CYS A 24 11.19 2.94 -5.49
CA CYS A 24 12.57 2.47 -5.39
C CYS A 24 12.84 1.74 -4.06
N GLU A 25 12.14 2.10 -3.00
CA GLU A 25 12.17 1.45 -1.70
C GLU A 25 11.69 0.00 -1.72
N PHE A 26 10.84 -0.39 -2.66
CA PHE A 26 10.33 -1.76 -2.78
C PHE A 26 11.42 -2.75 -3.23
N ASP A 27 12.41 -2.31 -4.01
CA ASP A 27 13.56 -3.16 -4.34
C ASP A 27 14.36 -3.52 -3.09
N TYR A 28 14.63 -2.53 -2.24
CA TYR A 28 15.29 -2.75 -0.95
C TYR A 28 14.44 -3.62 -0.02
N SER A 29 13.14 -3.35 0.10
CA SER A 29 12.22 -4.14 0.92
C SER A 29 12.17 -5.60 0.47
N GLY A 30 12.09 -5.85 -0.83
CA GLY A 30 12.14 -7.19 -1.41
C GLY A 30 13.46 -7.90 -1.14
N ALA A 31 14.60 -7.21 -1.30
CA ALA A 31 15.91 -7.74 -1.00
C ALA A 31 16.07 -8.11 0.49
N GLN A 32 15.59 -7.22 1.41
CA GLN A 32 15.61 -7.51 2.84
C GLN A 32 14.69 -8.67 3.22
N ALA A 33 13.52 -8.80 2.59
CA ALA A 33 12.63 -9.94 2.77
C ALA A 33 13.30 -11.25 2.35
N CYS A 34 13.96 -11.29 1.18
CA CYS A 34 14.73 -12.45 0.72
C CYS A 34 15.78 -12.85 1.76
N LYS A 35 16.57 -11.87 2.22
CA LYS A 35 17.63 -12.10 3.20
C LYS A 35 17.07 -12.63 4.52
N ALA A 36 16.08 -11.97 5.10
CA ALA A 36 15.50 -12.36 6.38
C ALA A 36 14.88 -13.76 6.32
N LEU A 37 14.15 -14.08 5.25
CA LEU A 37 13.52 -15.39 5.11
C LEU A 37 14.55 -16.51 4.92
N ARG A 38 15.63 -16.26 4.19
CA ARG A 38 16.74 -17.24 4.06
C ARG A 38 17.50 -17.43 5.37
N GLU A 39 17.76 -16.38 6.14
CA GLU A 39 18.33 -16.46 7.47
C GLU A 39 17.47 -17.31 8.41
N GLU A 40 16.15 -17.23 8.27
CA GLU A 40 15.20 -18.10 8.99
C GLU A 40 15.14 -19.53 8.42
N GLY A 41 15.83 -19.81 7.33
CA GLY A 41 15.92 -21.14 6.71
C GLY A 41 14.74 -21.53 5.85
N TYR A 42 14.00 -20.57 5.30
CA TYR A 42 13.02 -20.82 4.25
C TYR A 42 13.70 -20.90 2.88
N ARG A 43 13.15 -21.71 1.99
CA ARG A 43 13.49 -21.64 0.57
C ARG A 43 12.77 -20.46 -0.05
N VAL A 44 13.51 -19.52 -0.64
CA VAL A 44 12.98 -18.29 -1.22
C VAL A 44 12.96 -18.38 -2.73
N ILE A 45 11.81 -18.13 -3.31
CA ILE A 45 11.58 -18.01 -4.75
C ILE A 45 11.19 -16.55 -5.00
N LEU A 46 11.80 -15.91 -5.99
CA LEU A 46 11.54 -14.53 -6.33
C LEU A 46 11.07 -14.42 -7.77
N VAL A 47 10.06 -13.62 -8.04
CA VAL A 47 9.71 -13.15 -9.38
C VAL A 47 9.76 -11.63 -9.42
N ASN A 48 10.51 -11.08 -10.36
CA ASN A 48 10.54 -9.64 -10.65
C ASN A 48 10.83 -9.42 -12.13
N SER A 49 10.18 -8.44 -12.75
CA SER A 49 10.34 -8.19 -14.19
C SER A 49 11.58 -7.36 -14.54
N ASN A 50 12.20 -6.71 -13.58
CA ASN A 50 13.41 -5.92 -13.80
C ASN A 50 14.67 -6.72 -13.43
N PRO A 51 15.57 -7.03 -14.38
CA PRO A 51 16.80 -7.75 -14.10
C PRO A 51 17.88 -6.91 -13.40
N ALA A 52 17.73 -5.59 -13.38
CA ALA A 52 18.74 -4.66 -12.87
C ALA A 52 18.38 -4.12 -11.46
N THR A 53 17.85 -4.97 -10.60
CA THR A 53 17.49 -4.62 -9.23
C THR A 53 18.33 -5.41 -8.22
N ILE A 54 18.43 -4.93 -6.98
CA ILE A 54 19.14 -5.60 -5.89
C ILE A 54 18.50 -6.97 -5.63
N MET A 55 17.16 -7.02 -5.57
CA MET A 55 16.44 -8.26 -5.25
C MET A 55 16.65 -9.36 -6.30
N THR A 56 16.94 -9.00 -7.55
CA THR A 56 17.18 -9.98 -8.64
C THR A 56 18.62 -10.45 -8.75
N ASP A 57 19.50 -9.99 -7.84
CA ASP A 57 20.84 -10.57 -7.73
C ASP A 57 20.74 -12.09 -7.50
N PRO A 58 21.50 -12.91 -8.24
CA PRO A 58 21.44 -14.38 -8.14
C PRO A 58 21.67 -14.93 -6.73
N GLU A 59 22.33 -14.18 -5.85
CA GLU A 59 22.60 -14.59 -4.47
C GLU A 59 21.43 -14.30 -3.51
N MET A 60 20.43 -13.50 -3.93
CA MET A 60 19.33 -13.09 -3.05
C MET A 60 18.30 -14.18 -2.78
N ALA A 61 17.95 -14.97 -3.78
CA ALA A 61 16.94 -16.02 -3.65
C ALA A 61 17.49 -17.38 -4.10
N ASP A 62 16.84 -18.47 -3.68
CA ASP A 62 17.21 -19.83 -4.11
C ASP A 62 16.76 -20.11 -5.55
N ALA A 63 15.73 -19.40 -6.02
CA ALA A 63 15.31 -19.38 -7.42
C ALA A 63 14.79 -17.98 -7.79
N THR A 64 15.36 -17.40 -8.85
CA THR A 64 14.99 -16.06 -9.34
C THR A 64 14.40 -16.16 -10.74
N TYR A 65 13.22 -15.58 -10.92
CA TYR A 65 12.51 -15.51 -12.20
C TYR A 65 12.46 -14.05 -12.66
N ILE A 66 13.11 -13.77 -13.79
CA ILE A 66 13.03 -12.47 -14.47
C ILE A 66 11.88 -12.56 -15.48
N GLU A 67 10.68 -12.37 -15.00
CA GLU A 67 9.46 -12.57 -15.75
C GLU A 67 8.43 -11.48 -15.42
N PRO A 68 7.47 -11.22 -16.32
CA PRO A 68 6.36 -10.28 -16.03
C PRO A 68 5.60 -10.69 -14.75
N ILE A 69 5.30 -9.71 -13.90
CA ILE A 69 4.49 -9.91 -12.71
C ILE A 69 3.02 -9.88 -13.12
N HIS A 70 2.60 -10.92 -13.81
CA HIS A 70 1.24 -11.15 -14.27
C HIS A 70 0.77 -12.52 -13.77
N TRP A 71 -0.48 -12.63 -13.35
CA TRP A 71 -1.00 -13.83 -12.69
C TRP A 71 -0.81 -15.11 -13.52
N GLU A 72 -0.95 -15.05 -14.85
CA GLU A 72 -0.74 -16.22 -15.74
C GLU A 72 0.70 -16.72 -15.77
N VAL A 73 1.65 -15.78 -15.69
CA VAL A 73 3.07 -16.11 -15.62
C VAL A 73 3.42 -16.65 -14.24
N VAL A 74 2.95 -15.97 -13.20
CA VAL A 74 3.18 -16.38 -11.81
C VAL A 74 2.51 -17.72 -11.53
N ARG A 75 1.34 -18.03 -12.11
CA ARG A 75 0.73 -19.35 -12.03
C ARG A 75 1.67 -20.45 -12.52
N LYS A 76 2.37 -20.25 -13.65
CA LYS A 76 3.34 -21.23 -14.18
C LYS A 76 4.54 -21.41 -13.23
N ILE A 77 4.98 -20.34 -12.59
CA ILE A 77 6.04 -20.41 -11.58
C ILE A 77 5.56 -21.19 -10.36
N ILE A 78 4.35 -20.92 -9.87
CA ILE A 78 3.73 -21.68 -8.76
C ILE A 78 3.58 -23.15 -9.11
N GLU A 79 3.13 -23.47 -10.31
CA GLU A 79 2.99 -24.85 -10.79
C GLU A 79 4.33 -25.60 -10.79
N LYS A 80 5.40 -24.93 -11.20
CA LYS A 80 6.76 -25.49 -11.26
C LYS A 80 7.41 -25.62 -9.89
N GLU A 81 7.35 -24.55 -9.09
CA GLU A 81 8.11 -24.43 -7.84
C GLU A 81 7.37 -24.96 -6.61
N ARG A 82 6.04 -25.01 -6.67
CA ARG A 82 5.16 -25.48 -5.59
C ARG A 82 5.48 -24.82 -4.24
N PRO A 83 5.48 -23.48 -4.16
CA PRO A 83 5.71 -22.81 -2.89
C PRO A 83 4.57 -23.09 -1.90
N ASP A 84 4.87 -23.12 -0.60
CA ASP A 84 3.86 -23.24 0.45
C ASP A 84 3.11 -21.92 0.66
N ALA A 85 3.81 -20.80 0.40
CA ALA A 85 3.24 -19.46 0.61
C ALA A 85 3.65 -18.46 -0.47
N VAL A 86 2.85 -17.42 -0.66
CA VAL A 86 3.16 -16.23 -1.45
C VAL A 86 3.18 -14.99 -0.57
N LEU A 87 4.21 -14.15 -0.71
CA LEU A 87 4.40 -12.88 -0.02
C LEU A 87 4.27 -11.72 -1.03
N PRO A 88 3.11 -11.03 -1.09
CA PRO A 88 2.87 -9.97 -2.07
C PRO A 88 3.21 -8.56 -1.55
N THR A 89 3.41 -8.40 -0.25
CA THR A 89 3.46 -7.08 0.40
C THR A 89 4.78 -6.33 0.21
N MET A 90 5.77 -6.95 -0.45
CA MET A 90 7.10 -6.36 -0.68
C MET A 90 7.25 -5.71 -2.07
N GLY A 91 6.25 -5.80 -2.93
CA GLY A 91 6.34 -5.35 -4.32
C GLY A 91 5.37 -4.24 -4.72
N GLY A 92 4.81 -3.53 -3.74
CA GLY A 92 3.85 -2.43 -3.96
C GLY A 92 2.61 -2.87 -4.72
N GLN A 93 1.96 -1.92 -5.38
CA GLN A 93 0.68 -2.14 -6.07
C GLN A 93 0.75 -3.23 -7.15
N THR A 94 1.88 -3.34 -7.85
CA THR A 94 2.06 -4.38 -8.88
C THR A 94 1.93 -5.77 -8.28
N ALA A 95 2.59 -6.04 -7.16
CA ALA A 95 2.54 -7.33 -6.48
C ALA A 95 1.17 -7.59 -5.83
N LEU A 96 0.57 -6.57 -5.21
CA LEU A 96 -0.76 -6.67 -4.59
C LEU A 96 -1.84 -7.01 -5.63
N ASN A 97 -1.85 -6.31 -6.77
CA ASN A 97 -2.80 -6.58 -7.85
C ASN A 97 -2.62 -7.99 -8.42
N CYS A 98 -1.37 -8.44 -8.61
CA CYS A 98 -1.08 -9.80 -9.08
C CYS A 98 -1.60 -10.85 -8.08
N ALA A 99 -1.37 -10.63 -6.79
CA ALA A 99 -1.82 -11.56 -5.74
C ALA A 99 -3.35 -11.64 -5.64
N LEU A 100 -4.04 -10.51 -5.73
CA LEU A 100 -5.51 -10.47 -5.78
C LEU A 100 -6.05 -11.23 -6.99
N GLU A 101 -5.40 -11.10 -8.14
CA GLU A 101 -5.82 -11.81 -9.34
C GLU A 101 -5.53 -13.32 -9.23
N LEU A 102 -4.41 -13.74 -8.66
CA LEU A 102 -4.12 -15.15 -8.36
C LEU A 102 -5.21 -15.78 -7.45
N GLU A 103 -5.68 -15.04 -6.45
CA GLU A 103 -6.77 -15.48 -5.58
C GLU A 103 -8.08 -15.56 -6.34
N ARG A 104 -8.47 -14.52 -7.11
CA ARG A 104 -9.71 -14.47 -7.90
C ARG A 104 -9.79 -15.58 -8.93
N GLN A 105 -8.68 -15.93 -9.54
CA GLN A 105 -8.58 -17.02 -10.54
C GLN A 105 -8.49 -18.41 -9.88
N GLY A 106 -8.49 -18.48 -8.54
CA GLY A 106 -8.42 -19.74 -7.81
C GLY A 106 -7.08 -20.44 -7.84
N VAL A 107 -6.02 -19.78 -8.33
CA VAL A 107 -4.68 -20.36 -8.47
C VAL A 107 -4.10 -20.77 -7.12
N LEU A 108 -4.27 -19.93 -6.10
CA LEU A 108 -3.72 -20.22 -4.77
C LEU A 108 -4.38 -21.47 -4.17
N ALA A 109 -5.69 -21.60 -4.32
CA ALA A 109 -6.44 -22.79 -3.87
C ALA A 109 -6.07 -24.05 -4.69
N GLU A 110 -5.91 -23.92 -6.02
CA GLU A 110 -5.52 -25.04 -6.92
C GLU A 110 -4.20 -25.69 -6.48
N PHE A 111 -3.22 -24.88 -6.07
CA PHE A 111 -1.90 -25.37 -5.70
C PHE A 111 -1.66 -25.46 -4.18
N GLY A 112 -2.64 -25.11 -3.34
CA GLY A 112 -2.52 -25.13 -1.89
C GLY A 112 -1.56 -24.09 -1.33
N VAL A 113 -1.42 -22.94 -2.00
CA VAL A 113 -0.53 -21.84 -1.61
C VAL A 113 -1.24 -20.89 -0.66
N THR A 114 -0.60 -20.55 0.45
CA THR A 114 -1.15 -19.59 1.43
C THR A 114 -0.61 -18.19 1.18
N MET A 115 -1.48 -17.18 1.12
CA MET A 115 -1.04 -15.78 1.10
C MET A 115 -0.60 -15.37 2.51
N ILE A 116 0.61 -14.79 2.64
CA ILE A 116 1.19 -14.33 3.91
C ILE A 116 1.53 -12.82 3.84
N GLY A 117 1.70 -12.19 4.99
CA GLY A 117 1.84 -10.73 5.09
C GLY A 117 0.47 -10.07 5.21
N ALA A 118 -0.39 -10.26 4.22
CA ALA A 118 -1.78 -9.85 4.24
C ALA A 118 -2.65 -10.83 3.46
N THR A 119 -3.92 -10.99 3.87
CA THR A 119 -4.92 -11.77 3.12
C THR A 119 -5.49 -10.94 1.96
N ALA A 120 -6.10 -11.59 0.98
CA ALA A 120 -6.76 -10.89 -0.12
C ALA A 120 -7.84 -9.91 0.37
N ASP A 121 -8.63 -10.28 1.38
CA ASP A 121 -9.64 -9.38 1.98
C ASP A 121 -9.00 -8.18 2.69
N ALA A 122 -7.87 -8.38 3.38
CA ALA A 122 -7.13 -7.29 4.03
C ALA A 122 -6.55 -6.32 3.00
N ILE A 123 -5.97 -6.84 1.91
CA ILE A 123 -5.45 -6.02 0.81
C ILE A 123 -6.58 -5.20 0.18
N ASP A 124 -7.68 -5.85 -0.21
CA ASP A 124 -8.81 -5.18 -0.84
C ASP A 124 -9.46 -4.13 0.09
N LYS A 125 -9.56 -4.43 1.39
CA LYS A 125 -10.07 -3.48 2.39
C LYS A 125 -9.16 -2.27 2.60
N ALA A 126 -7.85 -2.47 2.52
CA ALA A 126 -6.87 -1.38 2.65
C ALA A 126 -6.79 -0.51 1.40
N GLU A 127 -6.91 -1.11 0.21
CA GLU A 127 -6.75 -0.43 -1.07
C GLU A 127 -8.05 0.22 -1.60
N ASP A 128 -9.21 -0.39 -1.32
CA ASP A 128 -10.49 0.21 -1.69
C ASP A 128 -10.89 1.31 -0.72
N ARG A 129 -10.92 2.55 -1.20
CA ARG A 129 -11.19 3.73 -0.38
C ARG A 129 -12.52 3.70 0.34
N ARG A 130 -13.57 3.15 -0.28
CA ARG A 130 -14.90 3.07 0.35
C ARG A 130 -14.87 2.06 1.47
N ARG A 131 -14.26 0.89 1.23
CA ARG A 131 -14.09 -0.14 2.27
C ARG A 131 -13.23 0.37 3.42
N PHE A 132 -12.15 1.09 3.10
CA PHE A 132 -11.26 1.69 4.09
C PHE A 132 -12.00 2.74 4.95
N ASP A 133 -12.72 3.66 4.33
CA ASP A 133 -13.49 4.70 5.04
C ASP A 133 -14.54 4.08 5.98
N VAL A 134 -15.27 3.05 5.49
CA VAL A 134 -16.23 2.30 6.32
C VAL A 134 -15.52 1.61 7.50
N ALA A 135 -14.37 1.02 7.26
CA ALA A 135 -13.56 0.37 8.31
C ALA A 135 -13.08 1.39 9.36
N MET A 136 -12.60 2.56 8.94
CA MET A 136 -12.15 3.60 9.86
C MET A 136 -13.30 4.16 10.70
N LYS A 137 -14.43 4.47 10.09
CA LYS A 137 -15.64 4.91 10.79
C LYS A 137 -16.13 3.89 11.82
N LYS A 138 -16.06 2.61 11.49
CA LYS A 138 -16.45 1.51 12.39
C LYS A 138 -15.63 1.50 13.69
N ILE A 139 -14.36 1.85 13.63
CA ILE A 139 -13.47 1.93 14.80
C ILE A 139 -13.39 3.34 15.42
N GLY A 140 -14.22 4.27 14.93
CA GLY A 140 -14.33 5.64 15.47
C GLY A 140 -13.18 6.56 15.05
N LEU A 141 -12.55 6.30 13.92
CA LEU A 141 -11.52 7.17 13.34
C LEU A 141 -12.10 7.96 12.16
N ASP A 142 -11.63 9.19 12.02
CA ASP A 142 -11.96 10.05 10.90
C ASP A 142 -10.94 9.86 9.77
N THR A 143 -11.41 10.02 8.54
CA THR A 143 -10.61 10.12 7.34
C THR A 143 -10.78 11.50 6.72
N ALA A 144 -9.87 11.93 5.85
CA ALA A 144 -10.09 13.13 5.06
C ALA A 144 -11.42 13.01 4.30
N ARG A 145 -12.21 14.06 4.31
CA ARG A 145 -13.47 14.11 3.56
C ARG A 145 -13.16 13.96 2.08
N SER A 146 -13.86 13.07 1.41
CA SER A 146 -13.62 12.78 -0.01
C SER A 146 -14.91 12.41 -0.72
N GLY A 147 -14.92 12.62 -2.03
CA GLY A 147 -16.01 12.19 -2.89
C GLY A 147 -15.52 11.86 -4.29
N ILE A 148 -16.31 11.04 -4.99
CA ILE A 148 -16.08 10.68 -6.40
C ILE A 148 -17.09 11.46 -7.24
N ALA A 149 -16.64 11.95 -8.40
CA ALA A 149 -17.47 12.66 -9.34
C ALA A 149 -17.17 12.21 -10.78
N HIS A 150 -18.20 12.02 -11.57
CA HIS A 150 -18.12 11.68 -12.99
C HIS A 150 -18.59 12.85 -13.90
N THR A 151 -19.13 13.88 -13.28
CA THR A 151 -19.60 15.08 -13.97
C THR A 151 -19.19 16.33 -13.18
N MET A 152 -19.19 17.48 -13.84
CA MET A 152 -18.93 18.76 -13.17
C MET A 152 -19.98 19.07 -12.09
N GLU A 153 -21.25 18.69 -12.32
CA GLU A 153 -22.32 18.91 -11.33
C GLU A 153 -22.07 18.10 -10.05
N GLU A 154 -21.70 16.84 -10.19
CA GLU A 154 -21.29 15.98 -9.06
C GLU A 154 -20.06 16.53 -8.36
N ALA A 155 -19.05 16.98 -9.13
CA ALA A 155 -17.82 17.56 -8.59
C ALA A 155 -18.11 18.80 -7.73
N LEU A 156 -18.99 19.69 -8.18
CA LEU A 156 -19.39 20.86 -7.41
C LEU A 156 -20.17 20.49 -6.15
N ALA A 157 -20.98 19.44 -6.19
CA ALA A 157 -21.66 18.93 -4.99
C ALA A 157 -20.65 18.42 -3.95
N VAL A 158 -19.65 17.63 -4.40
CA VAL A 158 -18.56 17.16 -3.53
C VAL A 158 -17.75 18.34 -2.97
N ALA A 159 -17.42 19.34 -3.78
CA ALA A 159 -16.69 20.52 -3.32
C ALA A 159 -17.44 21.30 -2.24
N ALA A 160 -18.77 21.33 -2.29
CA ALA A 160 -19.59 21.97 -1.26
C ALA A 160 -19.49 21.26 0.11
N GLU A 161 -19.25 19.95 0.12
CA GLU A 161 -19.06 19.16 1.34
C GLU A 161 -17.61 19.19 1.84
N VAL A 162 -16.65 19.07 0.91
CA VAL A 162 -15.22 19.01 1.20
C VAL A 162 -14.66 20.38 1.56
N GLY A 163 -15.07 21.43 0.87
CA GLY A 163 -14.56 22.79 1.03
C GLY A 163 -13.24 23.04 0.26
N PHE A 164 -12.66 24.22 0.47
CA PHE A 164 -11.38 24.62 -0.12
C PHE A 164 -10.33 24.89 0.98
N PRO A 165 -9.03 24.62 0.74
CA PRO A 165 -8.50 23.98 -0.48
C PRO A 165 -8.87 22.51 -0.56
N CYS A 166 -9.00 21.98 -1.78
CA CYS A 166 -9.22 20.56 -2.04
C CYS A 166 -8.26 20.03 -3.09
N ILE A 167 -8.03 18.72 -3.08
CA ILE A 167 -7.16 18.00 -4.00
C ILE A 167 -8.02 17.24 -4.99
N ILE A 168 -7.75 17.41 -6.27
CA ILE A 168 -8.45 16.74 -7.36
C ILE A 168 -7.49 15.76 -8.01
N ARG A 169 -7.92 14.51 -8.16
CA ARG A 169 -7.13 13.45 -8.77
C ARG A 169 -7.98 12.69 -9.78
N PRO A 170 -7.68 12.79 -11.08
CA PRO A 170 -8.31 11.95 -12.09
C PRO A 170 -7.98 10.49 -11.87
N SER A 171 -8.97 9.61 -11.96
CA SER A 171 -8.76 8.17 -11.83
C SER A 171 -8.03 7.61 -13.06
N PHE A 172 -7.17 6.60 -12.82
CA PHE A 172 -6.41 5.90 -13.85
C PHE A 172 -5.45 6.76 -14.69
N THR A 173 -5.04 7.92 -14.17
CA THR A 173 -3.97 8.74 -14.77
C THR A 173 -2.64 8.45 -14.10
N MET A 174 -1.53 8.54 -14.86
CA MET A 174 -0.19 8.30 -14.34
C MET A 174 0.45 9.59 -13.82
N GLY A 175 1.15 9.49 -12.68
CA GLY A 175 1.99 10.57 -12.18
C GLY A 175 1.28 11.87 -11.81
N GLY A 176 -0.01 11.81 -11.43
CA GLY A 176 -0.78 13.00 -11.06
C GLY A 176 -1.22 13.88 -12.24
N THR A 177 -1.09 13.37 -13.47
CA THR A 177 -1.47 14.10 -14.68
C THR A 177 -2.96 14.51 -14.64
N GLY A 178 -3.22 15.78 -14.87
CA GLY A 178 -4.58 16.36 -14.87
C GLY A 178 -5.13 16.68 -13.48
N GLY A 179 -4.45 16.26 -12.41
CA GLY A 179 -4.81 16.61 -11.04
C GLY A 179 -4.23 17.94 -10.59
N GLY A 180 -4.62 18.38 -9.40
CA GLY A 180 -4.13 19.61 -8.80
C GLY A 180 -4.79 19.92 -7.47
N ILE A 181 -4.37 21.06 -6.89
CA ILE A 181 -4.96 21.61 -5.68
C ILE A 181 -5.72 22.85 -6.09
N ALA A 182 -6.99 22.91 -5.73
CA ALA A 182 -7.83 24.07 -5.93
C ALA A 182 -8.00 24.84 -4.62
N TYR A 183 -7.69 26.11 -4.65
CA TYR A 183 -7.85 27.03 -3.50
C TYR A 183 -9.16 27.81 -3.56
N ASN A 184 -9.80 27.82 -4.70
CA ASN A 184 -11.06 28.50 -4.96
C ASN A 184 -11.88 27.78 -6.05
N ARG A 185 -13.10 28.26 -6.25
CA ARG A 185 -14.02 27.63 -7.19
C ARG A 185 -13.56 27.73 -8.65
N GLU A 186 -12.93 28.80 -9.06
CA GLU A 186 -12.49 29.00 -10.45
C GLU A 186 -11.39 27.99 -10.81
N GLU A 187 -10.38 27.87 -9.95
CA GLU A 187 -9.33 26.85 -10.09
C GLU A 187 -9.90 25.43 -10.06
N PHE A 188 -10.90 25.19 -9.22
CA PHE A 188 -11.57 23.91 -9.09
C PHE A 188 -12.23 23.49 -10.40
N GLU A 189 -13.05 24.39 -10.99
CA GLU A 189 -13.75 24.13 -12.22
C GLU A 189 -12.76 23.83 -13.38
N GLU A 190 -11.67 24.62 -13.50
CA GLU A 190 -10.62 24.40 -14.51
C GLU A 190 -9.94 23.04 -14.36
N ILE A 191 -9.53 22.67 -13.12
CA ILE A 191 -8.85 21.41 -12.85
C ILE A 191 -9.80 20.23 -13.08
N CYS A 192 -11.06 20.32 -12.65
CA CYS A 192 -12.05 19.26 -12.82
C CYS A 192 -12.38 19.03 -14.29
N GLU A 193 -12.60 20.08 -15.09
CA GLU A 193 -12.86 19.96 -16.53
C GLU A 193 -11.73 19.24 -17.23
N ARG A 194 -10.50 19.68 -17.02
CA ARG A 194 -9.31 19.02 -17.56
C ARG A 194 -9.14 17.58 -17.06
N GLY A 195 -9.41 17.35 -15.78
CA GLY A 195 -9.27 16.02 -15.17
C GLY A 195 -10.30 15.01 -15.66
N LEU A 196 -11.55 15.42 -15.88
CA LEU A 196 -12.61 14.59 -16.46
C LEU A 196 -12.25 14.17 -17.90
N ASP A 197 -11.70 15.10 -18.69
CA ASP A 197 -11.29 14.82 -20.07
C ASP A 197 -10.10 13.84 -20.13
N LEU A 198 -9.20 13.90 -19.17
CA LEU A 198 -7.99 13.06 -19.13
C LEU A 198 -8.23 11.69 -18.49
N SER A 199 -9.24 11.56 -17.66
CA SER A 199 -9.58 10.28 -17.04
C SER A 199 -10.24 9.33 -18.05
N PRO A 200 -9.71 8.14 -18.31
CA PRO A 200 -10.34 7.16 -19.21
C PRO A 200 -11.75 6.75 -18.79
N THR A 201 -12.10 6.92 -17.53
CA THR A 201 -13.41 6.59 -16.95
C THR A 201 -14.25 7.81 -16.65
N ASN A 202 -13.80 9.02 -17.02
CA ASN A 202 -14.43 10.29 -16.65
C ASN A 202 -14.70 10.36 -15.13
N GLU A 203 -13.71 9.97 -14.33
CA GLU A 203 -13.84 9.89 -12.88
C GLU A 203 -12.79 10.75 -12.20
N LEU A 204 -13.23 11.57 -11.27
CA LEU A 204 -12.41 12.38 -10.37
C LEU A 204 -12.60 11.93 -8.94
N LEU A 205 -11.52 11.87 -8.21
CA LEU A 205 -11.51 11.83 -6.77
C LEU A 205 -11.19 13.23 -6.25
N ILE A 206 -12.01 13.74 -5.35
CA ILE A 206 -11.88 15.06 -4.73
C ILE A 206 -11.72 14.85 -3.24
N ASP A 207 -10.59 15.27 -2.71
CA ASP A 207 -10.23 15.09 -1.30
C ASP A 207 -10.08 16.45 -0.61
N GLU A 208 -10.45 16.52 0.65
CA GLU A 208 -10.08 17.60 1.56
C GLU A 208 -8.56 17.74 1.62
N SER A 209 -8.06 18.96 1.54
CA SER A 209 -6.62 19.21 1.65
C SER A 209 -6.21 19.29 3.12
N LEU A 210 -5.25 18.47 3.49
CA LEU A 210 -4.60 18.48 4.80
C LEU A 210 -3.24 19.19 4.77
N ILE A 211 -2.97 20.00 3.73
CA ILE A 211 -1.71 20.75 3.60
C ILE A 211 -1.49 21.60 4.84
N GLY A 212 -0.28 21.53 5.36
CA GLY A 212 0.13 22.26 6.56
C GLY A 212 -0.18 21.57 7.89
N TRP A 213 -0.85 20.42 7.86
CA TRP A 213 -1.01 19.59 9.04
C TRP A 213 0.32 18.95 9.44
N LYS A 214 0.48 18.63 10.71
CA LYS A 214 1.58 17.78 11.17
C LYS A 214 1.36 16.36 10.72
N GLU A 215 2.44 15.67 10.34
CA GLU A 215 2.43 14.30 9.89
C GLU A 215 3.19 13.40 10.84
N TYR A 216 2.54 12.33 11.27
CA TYR A 216 3.11 11.30 12.13
C TYR A 216 2.77 9.92 11.58
N GLU A 217 3.68 9.00 11.77
CA GLU A 217 3.51 7.61 11.37
C GLU A 217 3.77 6.68 12.58
N MET A 218 3.15 5.53 12.56
CA MET A 218 3.36 4.50 13.57
C MET A 218 3.72 3.19 12.88
N GLU A 219 4.92 2.70 13.12
CA GLU A 219 5.30 1.36 12.69
C GLU A 219 4.73 0.34 13.67
N VAL A 220 3.83 -0.51 13.17
CA VAL A 220 3.07 -1.45 13.99
C VAL A 220 3.20 -2.85 13.40
N VAL A 221 3.45 -3.84 14.25
CA VAL A 221 3.51 -5.25 13.83
C VAL A 221 2.47 -6.06 14.61
N ARG A 222 1.71 -6.87 13.90
CA ARG A 222 0.72 -7.77 14.48
C ARG A 222 0.92 -9.20 13.97
N ASP A 223 0.72 -10.19 14.83
CA ASP A 223 0.75 -11.61 14.47
C ASP A 223 -0.65 -12.27 14.50
N LYS A 224 -0.71 -13.53 14.09
CA LYS A 224 -1.96 -14.33 14.08
C LYS A 224 -2.60 -14.51 15.46
N ASN A 225 -1.84 -14.38 16.54
CA ASN A 225 -2.31 -14.53 17.91
C ASN A 225 -2.74 -13.19 18.52
N ASP A 226 -2.86 -12.14 17.68
CA ASP A 226 -3.16 -10.76 18.08
C ASP A 226 -2.11 -10.12 19.02
N ASN A 227 -0.89 -10.62 19.00
CA ASN A 227 0.22 -9.87 19.60
C ASN A 227 0.49 -8.66 18.69
N CYS A 228 0.22 -7.48 19.21
CA CYS A 228 0.31 -6.23 18.46
C CYS A 228 1.25 -5.28 19.21
N ILE A 229 2.31 -4.83 18.54
CA ILE A 229 3.32 -3.95 19.12
C ILE A 229 3.56 -2.73 18.23
N ILE A 230 3.85 -1.60 18.86
CA ILE A 230 4.42 -0.43 18.18
C ILE A 230 5.93 -0.63 18.14
N VAL A 231 6.50 -0.69 16.95
CA VAL A 231 7.95 -0.77 16.73
C VAL A 231 8.59 0.59 17.00
N CYS A 232 8.04 1.64 16.39
CA CYS A 232 8.42 3.03 16.64
C CYS A 232 7.31 4.00 16.26
N SER A 233 7.42 5.22 16.78
CA SER A 233 6.68 6.39 16.30
C SER A 233 7.59 7.26 15.45
N ILE A 234 7.07 7.82 14.38
CA ILE A 234 7.81 8.61 13.42
C ILE A 234 7.15 9.98 13.29
N GLU A 235 7.97 11.02 13.18
CA GLU A 235 7.53 12.37 12.91
C GLU A 235 8.20 12.87 11.63
N ASN A 236 7.40 13.33 10.66
CA ASN A 236 7.87 14.05 9.51
C ASN A 236 7.94 15.55 9.86
N PHE A 237 9.13 16.13 9.80
CA PHE A 237 9.34 17.53 10.20
C PHE A 237 8.64 18.51 9.25
N ASP A 238 8.60 18.17 7.98
CA ASP A 238 7.87 18.94 6.99
C ASP A 238 6.38 18.66 7.13
N ALA A 239 5.60 19.70 6.91
CA ALA A 239 4.15 19.59 6.99
C ALA A 239 3.58 18.74 5.85
N MET A 240 2.37 18.17 6.07
CA MET A 240 1.60 17.48 5.05
C MET A 240 1.55 18.27 3.75
N GLY A 241 1.81 17.57 2.64
CA GLY A 241 1.97 18.12 1.29
C GLY A 241 3.39 17.98 0.74
N ILE A 242 4.38 17.69 1.59
CA ILE A 242 5.72 17.25 1.20
C ILE A 242 5.74 15.73 1.26
N HIS A 243 6.25 15.07 0.21
CA HIS A 243 6.35 13.62 0.19
C HIS A 243 7.28 13.13 1.32
N THR A 244 6.90 12.05 2.02
CA THR A 244 7.66 11.52 3.17
C THR A 244 9.11 11.19 2.82
N GLY A 245 9.37 10.71 1.61
CA GLY A 245 10.71 10.46 1.10
C GLY A 245 11.58 11.71 0.91
N ASP A 246 10.98 12.90 0.87
CA ASP A 246 11.65 14.20 0.72
C ASP A 246 11.69 14.99 2.04
N SER A 247 11.05 14.47 3.10
CA SER A 247 10.98 15.09 4.41
C SER A 247 12.10 14.62 5.35
N ILE A 248 12.44 15.45 6.33
CA ILE A 248 13.27 15.03 7.46
C ILE A 248 12.42 14.17 8.38
N THR A 249 12.75 12.90 8.44
CA THR A 249 12.03 11.89 9.23
C THR A 249 12.77 11.59 10.52
N VAL A 250 12.09 11.66 11.65
CA VAL A 250 12.67 11.43 12.99
C VAL A 250 11.92 10.32 13.72
N ALA A 251 12.66 9.35 14.22
CA ALA A 251 12.15 8.28 15.07
C ALA A 251 12.98 8.18 16.36
N PRO A 252 12.35 8.18 17.54
CA PRO A 252 10.93 8.33 17.80
C PRO A 252 10.45 9.77 17.61
N ALA A 253 9.12 9.97 17.40
CA ALA A 253 8.50 11.29 17.32
C ALA A 253 8.86 12.14 18.55
N GLN A 254 9.23 13.42 18.33
CA GLN A 254 9.78 14.29 19.36
C GLN A 254 8.76 15.27 19.95
N THR A 255 7.72 15.61 19.21
CA THR A 255 6.79 16.70 19.59
C THR A 255 5.43 16.20 20.09
N LEU A 256 5.23 14.89 20.20
CA LEU A 256 4.03 14.30 20.79
C LEU A 256 4.06 14.36 22.31
N THR A 257 2.96 14.76 22.92
CA THR A 257 2.70 14.51 24.32
C THR A 257 2.39 13.02 24.55
N ASP A 258 2.57 12.53 25.78
CA ASP A 258 2.21 11.15 26.12
C ASP A 258 0.73 10.82 25.77
N LYS A 259 -0.17 11.75 26.01
CA LYS A 259 -1.59 11.58 25.70
C LYS A 259 -1.83 11.43 24.19
N GLU A 260 -1.20 12.25 23.36
CA GLU A 260 -1.32 12.17 21.89
C GLU A 260 -0.70 10.87 21.37
N TYR A 261 0.47 10.48 21.88
CA TYR A 261 1.08 9.19 21.56
C TYR A 261 0.15 8.02 21.88
N GLN A 262 -0.47 8.01 23.07
CA GLN A 262 -1.40 6.94 23.47
C GLN A 262 -2.64 6.87 22.55
N ILE A 263 -3.15 8.01 22.11
CA ILE A 263 -4.26 8.08 21.15
C ILE A 263 -3.83 7.45 19.82
N MET A 264 -2.71 7.88 19.26
CA MET A 264 -2.18 7.36 17.99
C MET A 264 -1.87 5.87 18.08
N ARG A 265 -1.24 5.42 19.16
CA ARG A 265 -0.96 4.00 19.41
C ARG A 265 -2.23 3.16 19.39
N ASN A 266 -3.24 3.58 20.12
CA ASN A 266 -4.51 2.85 20.21
C ASN A 266 -5.24 2.83 18.86
N ALA A 267 -5.22 3.94 18.12
CA ALA A 267 -5.78 4.05 16.79
C ALA A 267 -5.07 3.09 15.82
N SER A 268 -3.74 3.11 15.78
CA SER A 268 -2.95 2.27 14.88
C SER A 268 -3.17 0.77 15.12
N MET A 269 -3.22 0.35 16.39
CA MET A 269 -3.54 -1.04 16.73
C MET A 269 -4.97 -1.42 16.32
N ALA A 270 -5.94 -0.50 16.46
CA ALA A 270 -7.31 -0.73 16.05
C ALA A 270 -7.42 -0.85 14.52
N VAL A 271 -6.67 -0.03 13.77
CA VAL A 271 -6.61 -0.09 12.30
C VAL A 271 -6.11 -1.45 11.83
N LEU A 272 -4.98 -1.95 12.33
CA LEU A 272 -4.45 -3.26 11.92
C LEU A 272 -5.41 -4.41 12.20
N ARG A 273 -6.14 -4.34 13.33
CA ARG A 273 -7.16 -5.33 13.69
C ARG A 273 -8.36 -5.26 12.76
N GLU A 274 -8.86 -4.07 12.45
CA GLU A 274 -10.02 -3.88 11.57
C GLU A 274 -9.72 -4.24 10.11
N ILE A 275 -8.55 -3.88 9.62
CA ILE A 275 -8.08 -4.27 8.28
C ILE A 275 -7.87 -5.79 8.21
N GLY A 276 -7.37 -6.39 9.28
CA GLY A 276 -7.12 -7.83 9.33
C GLY A 276 -5.70 -8.23 8.94
N VAL A 277 -4.73 -7.34 9.13
CA VAL A 277 -3.30 -7.69 8.95
C VAL A 277 -2.90 -8.67 10.05
N GLU A 278 -2.41 -9.85 9.66
CA GLU A 278 -2.11 -10.94 10.59
C GLU A 278 -0.62 -11.28 10.74
N THR A 279 0.23 -10.84 9.83
CA THR A 279 1.67 -11.16 9.83
C THR A 279 2.47 -10.02 9.21
N GLY A 280 2.26 -8.83 9.71
CA GLY A 280 2.90 -7.62 9.20
C GLY A 280 2.30 -6.37 9.85
N GLY A 281 2.53 -5.25 9.24
CA GLY A 281 2.03 -3.97 9.71
C GLY A 281 2.12 -2.90 8.67
#